data_e0a455556a3cc0c3ebd74aabcef876d6
#
_entry.id   e0a455556a3cc0c3ebd74aabcef876d6
#
_cell.length_a   1.000
_cell.length_b   1.000
_cell.length_c   1.000
_cell.angle_alpha   90.00
_cell.angle_beta   90.00
_cell.angle_gamma   90.00
#
_symmetry.space_group_name_H-M   'P 1'
#
loop_
_entity.id
_entity.type
_entity.pdbx_description
1 polymer ?
#
loop_
_entity_poly.entity_id
_entity_poly.type
_entity_poly.pdbx_seq_one_letter_code
_entity_poly.pdbx_strand_id
1 'polypeptide(L)'
;MQTALERQIEALFDAKPARYTEEDRKLFRAFKEDLNAGRVRSAEPDPSQKSGWRTNTWVKKGILVGFRMGTIVDMSIDPEKQPFFDKDTYPVRHFAASDGVRIVPGGSSIRDGCYIGRDVVCMPPMYVNAGAYVGDGTLLDSHSLIGSCAQIGRHCHISAGTQIGGVLEPVGALPVIVEDDVLVGGNCGVYEGTIVKSRAVLGTGTILNRSTPIYDVVRGKVYTSTETEPLIVPEEAVVVAGSRALPRGVGKDWDISLYTPVIIKYRDAKTDSKIQLEDLLR
;
A
#
# COMPACT_ATOMS: atom_id res chain seq x y z
N MET A 1 -26.10 -0.80 -4.89
CA MET A 1 -26.60 -2.19 -4.75
C MET A 1 -25.39 -3.12 -4.69
N GLN A 2 -25.39 -4.07 -3.74
CA GLN A 2 -24.35 -5.09 -3.68
C GLN A 2 -24.37 -5.97 -4.93
N THR A 3 -23.17 -6.27 -5.46
CA THR A 3 -23.01 -7.18 -6.60
C THR A 3 -23.29 -8.63 -6.18
N ALA A 4 -23.51 -9.52 -7.15
CA ALA A 4 -23.67 -10.96 -6.88
C ALA A 4 -22.39 -11.53 -6.27
N LEU A 5 -21.22 -11.14 -6.80
CA LEU A 5 -19.90 -11.56 -6.32
C LEU A 5 -19.69 -11.14 -4.86
N GLU A 6 -19.98 -9.88 -4.51
CA GLU A 6 -19.87 -9.37 -3.15
C GLU A 6 -20.68 -10.20 -2.16
N ARG A 7 -21.98 -10.45 -2.45
CA ARG A 7 -22.84 -11.25 -1.57
C ARG A 7 -22.32 -12.68 -1.38
N GLN A 8 -21.84 -13.30 -2.47
CA GLN A 8 -21.31 -14.68 -2.41
C GLN A 8 -20.02 -14.76 -1.60
N ILE A 9 -19.10 -13.79 -1.75
CA ILE A 9 -17.86 -13.73 -0.98
C ILE A 9 -18.14 -13.49 0.50
N GLU A 10 -19.06 -12.58 0.84
CA GLU A 10 -19.44 -12.33 2.23
C GLU A 10 -20.08 -13.58 2.88
N ALA A 11 -21.00 -14.24 2.17
CA ALA A 11 -21.60 -15.48 2.64
C ALA A 11 -20.55 -16.57 2.89
N LEU A 12 -19.58 -16.74 1.99
CA LEU A 12 -18.50 -17.70 2.14
C LEU A 12 -17.56 -17.37 3.29
N PHE A 13 -17.27 -16.07 3.48
CA PHE A 13 -16.46 -15.59 4.60
C PHE A 13 -17.12 -15.91 5.96
N ASP A 14 -18.42 -15.70 6.06
CA ASP A 14 -19.20 -15.89 7.29
C ASP A 14 -19.48 -17.37 7.58
N ALA A 15 -19.70 -18.17 6.54
CA ALA A 15 -19.94 -19.63 6.66
C ALA A 15 -18.74 -20.40 7.24
N LYS A 16 -17.51 -19.99 6.97
CA LYS A 16 -16.27 -20.65 7.43
C LYS A 16 -16.33 -22.18 7.29
N PRO A 17 -16.57 -22.72 6.10
CA PRO A 17 -16.75 -24.16 5.94
C PRO A 17 -15.49 -24.93 6.36
N ALA A 18 -15.65 -26.11 6.95
CA ALA A 18 -14.52 -26.98 7.31
C ALA A 18 -13.78 -27.51 6.07
N ARG A 19 -14.46 -27.58 4.93
CA ARG A 19 -13.89 -27.90 3.60
C ARG A 19 -14.52 -27.00 2.56
N TYR A 20 -13.69 -26.44 1.68
CA TYR A 20 -14.13 -25.66 0.54
C TYR A 20 -14.43 -26.57 -0.65
N THR A 21 -15.55 -26.32 -1.32
CA THR A 21 -15.97 -27.05 -2.54
C THR A 21 -15.24 -26.52 -3.77
N GLU A 22 -15.42 -27.19 -4.93
CA GLU A 22 -14.87 -26.69 -6.18
C GLU A 22 -15.61 -25.42 -6.63
N GLU A 23 -16.88 -25.27 -6.32
CA GLU A 23 -17.66 -24.05 -6.53
C GLU A 23 -17.09 -22.87 -5.73
N ASP A 24 -16.73 -23.09 -4.46
CA ASP A 24 -16.08 -22.07 -3.63
C ASP A 24 -14.73 -21.64 -4.24
N ARG A 25 -13.95 -22.62 -4.71
CA ARG A 25 -12.68 -22.36 -5.38
C ARG A 25 -12.87 -21.60 -6.69
N LYS A 26 -13.90 -21.92 -7.46
CA LYS A 26 -14.27 -21.20 -8.70
C LYS A 26 -14.68 -19.76 -8.40
N LEU A 27 -15.51 -19.55 -7.38
CA LEU A 27 -15.90 -18.22 -6.90
C LEU A 27 -14.67 -17.39 -6.51
N PHE A 28 -13.78 -18.01 -5.73
CA PHE A 28 -12.54 -17.34 -5.30
C PHE A 28 -11.62 -17.01 -6.50
N ARG A 29 -11.48 -17.89 -7.48
CA ARG A 29 -10.71 -17.61 -8.70
C ARG A 29 -11.26 -16.38 -9.43
N ALA A 30 -12.58 -16.31 -9.63
CA ALA A 30 -13.23 -15.15 -10.27
C ALA A 30 -13.00 -13.84 -9.48
N PHE A 31 -13.11 -13.89 -8.16
CA PHE A 31 -12.79 -12.76 -7.29
C PHE A 31 -11.33 -12.32 -7.43
N LYS A 32 -10.38 -13.26 -7.46
CA LYS A 32 -8.95 -12.98 -7.61
C LYS A 32 -8.63 -12.40 -9.00
N GLU A 33 -9.30 -12.86 -10.06
CA GLU A 33 -9.20 -12.29 -11.40
C GLU A 33 -9.68 -10.83 -11.41
N ASP A 34 -10.73 -10.50 -10.67
CA ASP A 34 -11.21 -9.11 -10.52
C ASP A 34 -10.21 -8.22 -9.76
N LEU A 35 -9.54 -8.76 -8.73
CA LEU A 35 -8.42 -8.08 -8.07
C LEU A 35 -7.25 -7.82 -9.05
N ASN A 36 -6.84 -8.84 -9.78
CA ASN A 36 -5.74 -8.75 -10.75
C ASN A 36 -6.02 -7.76 -11.87
N ALA A 37 -7.27 -7.64 -12.27
CA ALA A 37 -7.70 -6.69 -13.30
C ALA A 37 -8.00 -5.28 -12.78
N GLY A 38 -7.91 -5.06 -11.46
CA GLY A 38 -8.23 -3.79 -10.83
C GLY A 38 -9.72 -3.44 -10.86
N ARG A 39 -10.59 -4.40 -11.19
CA ARG A 39 -12.05 -4.18 -11.20
C ARG A 39 -12.63 -4.07 -9.79
N VAL A 40 -12.01 -4.71 -8.82
CA VAL A 40 -12.32 -4.58 -7.40
C VAL A 40 -11.08 -4.17 -6.62
N ARG A 41 -11.25 -3.34 -5.59
CA ARG A 41 -10.16 -2.79 -4.78
C ARG A 41 -10.50 -2.88 -3.29
N SER A 42 -9.48 -3.02 -2.44
CA SER A 42 -9.64 -3.04 -0.98
C SER A 42 -10.12 -1.71 -0.40
N ALA A 43 -9.82 -0.61 -1.07
CA ALA A 43 -10.41 0.70 -0.84
C ALA A 43 -10.48 1.46 -2.18
N GLU A 44 -11.44 2.39 -2.26
CA GLU A 44 -11.65 3.21 -3.46
C GLU A 44 -11.96 4.66 -3.09
N PRO A 45 -11.70 5.62 -3.99
CA PRO A 45 -12.08 7.01 -3.80
C PRO A 45 -13.58 7.15 -3.52
N ASP A 46 -13.93 7.91 -2.50
CA ASP A 46 -15.31 8.24 -2.16
C ASP A 46 -15.39 9.66 -1.59
N PRO A 47 -15.80 10.66 -2.40
CA PRO A 47 -15.89 12.05 -1.99
C PRO A 47 -16.88 12.31 -0.85
N SER A 48 -17.78 11.36 -0.56
CA SER A 48 -18.72 11.47 0.56
C SER A 48 -18.05 11.25 1.91
N GLN A 49 -16.88 10.60 1.92
CA GLN A 49 -16.10 10.37 3.13
C GLN A 49 -15.16 11.56 3.39
N LYS A 50 -15.00 11.95 4.65
CA LYS A 50 -14.05 13.01 5.04
C LYS A 50 -12.62 12.73 4.61
N SER A 51 -12.21 11.46 4.63
CA SER A 51 -10.90 11.02 4.14
C SER A 51 -10.76 11.07 2.62
N GLY A 52 -11.89 11.11 1.89
CA GLY A 52 -11.97 10.94 0.44
C GLY A 52 -11.91 9.49 -0.02
N TRP A 53 -11.92 8.51 0.92
CA TRP A 53 -11.73 7.10 0.63
C TRP A 53 -12.69 6.21 1.43
N ARG A 54 -13.16 5.13 0.82
CA ARG A 54 -14.01 4.11 1.42
C ARG A 54 -13.32 2.75 1.39
N THR A 55 -13.36 2.04 2.51
CA THR A 55 -12.90 0.65 2.59
C THR A 55 -13.96 -0.30 2.03
N ASN A 56 -13.55 -1.20 1.14
CA ASN A 56 -14.40 -2.29 0.65
C ASN A 56 -14.17 -3.53 1.52
N THR A 57 -14.91 -3.64 2.61
CA THR A 57 -14.75 -4.71 3.61
C THR A 57 -14.93 -6.09 3.02
N TRP A 58 -15.86 -6.26 2.07
CA TRP A 58 -16.10 -7.53 1.40
C TRP A 58 -14.88 -8.02 0.60
N VAL A 59 -14.11 -7.09 0.01
CA VAL A 59 -12.87 -7.42 -0.71
C VAL A 59 -11.83 -7.99 0.25
N LYS A 60 -11.65 -7.36 1.40
CA LYS A 60 -10.74 -7.87 2.45
C LYS A 60 -11.20 -9.22 2.99
N LYS A 61 -12.52 -9.41 3.19
CA LYS A 61 -13.10 -10.72 3.54
C LYS A 61 -12.76 -11.77 2.48
N GLY A 62 -12.88 -11.43 1.19
CA GLY A 62 -12.52 -12.32 0.08
C GLY A 62 -11.04 -12.70 0.09
N ILE A 63 -10.15 -11.77 0.38
CA ILE A 63 -8.72 -12.05 0.52
C ILE A 63 -8.47 -13.03 1.69
N LEU A 64 -9.12 -12.81 2.83
CA LEU A 64 -9.03 -13.73 3.98
C LEU A 64 -9.62 -15.11 3.70
N VAL A 65 -10.69 -15.21 2.90
CA VAL A 65 -11.22 -16.49 2.41
C VAL A 65 -10.13 -17.24 1.64
N GLY A 66 -9.41 -16.57 0.76
CA GLY A 66 -8.30 -17.18 0.02
C GLY A 66 -7.23 -17.75 0.94
N PHE A 67 -6.80 -17.01 1.96
CA PHE A 67 -5.81 -17.50 2.94
C PHE A 67 -6.32 -18.70 3.76
N ARG A 68 -7.61 -18.73 4.10
CA ARG A 68 -8.23 -19.86 4.80
C ARG A 68 -8.40 -21.10 3.89
N MET A 69 -8.79 -20.86 2.63
CA MET A 69 -9.06 -21.91 1.63
C MET A 69 -7.77 -22.60 1.17
N GLY A 70 -6.68 -21.84 1.03
CA GLY A 70 -5.43 -22.32 0.47
C GLY A 70 -4.72 -23.34 1.34
N THR A 71 -4.08 -24.31 0.71
CA THR A 71 -3.17 -25.28 1.30
C THR A 71 -1.72 -24.93 0.98
N ILE A 72 -0.79 -25.29 1.84
CA ILE A 72 0.64 -25.09 1.56
C ILE A 72 1.05 -26.10 0.49
N VAL A 73 1.66 -25.58 -0.57
CA VAL A 73 2.21 -26.37 -1.67
C VAL A 73 3.64 -25.92 -1.98
N ASP A 74 4.39 -26.82 -2.61
CA ASP A 74 5.72 -26.48 -3.11
C ASP A 74 5.59 -25.63 -4.39
N MET A 75 6.20 -24.44 -4.37
CA MET A 75 6.25 -23.49 -5.48
C MET A 75 7.69 -23.25 -5.96
N SER A 76 8.62 -24.12 -5.57
CA SER A 76 10.04 -24.01 -5.86
C SER A 76 10.30 -24.23 -7.35
N ILE A 77 11.13 -23.37 -7.96
CA ILE A 77 11.71 -23.61 -9.29
C ILE A 77 12.86 -24.60 -9.18
N ASP A 78 13.67 -24.45 -8.13
CA ASP A 78 14.76 -25.35 -7.78
C ASP A 78 14.64 -25.70 -6.28
N PRO A 79 14.01 -26.84 -5.93
CA PRO A 79 13.76 -27.21 -4.53
C PRO A 79 15.03 -27.37 -3.69
N GLU A 80 16.16 -27.68 -4.30
CA GLU A 80 17.41 -27.87 -3.57
C GLU A 80 18.11 -26.55 -3.22
N LYS A 81 17.96 -25.50 -4.07
CA LYS A 81 18.68 -24.25 -3.91
C LYS A 81 17.79 -23.07 -3.49
N GLN A 82 16.54 -23.08 -3.92
CA GLN A 82 15.57 -22.01 -3.67
C GLN A 82 14.20 -22.60 -3.33
N PRO A 83 14.03 -23.18 -2.14
CA PRO A 83 12.77 -23.76 -1.72
C PRO A 83 11.74 -22.67 -1.37
N PHE A 84 10.55 -22.74 -1.98
CA PHE A 84 9.41 -21.86 -1.68
C PHE A 84 8.16 -22.66 -1.42
N PHE A 85 7.48 -22.36 -0.31
CA PHE A 85 6.24 -23.00 0.08
C PHE A 85 5.22 -21.95 0.47
N ASP A 86 4.07 -21.92 -0.18
CA ASP A 86 3.01 -20.96 0.14
C ASP A 86 1.62 -21.54 -0.20
N LYS A 87 0.59 -20.74 0.05
CA LYS A 87 -0.80 -21.07 -0.24
C LYS A 87 -1.03 -21.19 -1.75
N ASP A 88 -1.58 -22.29 -2.22
CA ASP A 88 -1.97 -22.53 -3.61
C ASP A 88 -2.94 -21.48 -4.17
N THR A 89 -3.65 -20.77 -3.31
CA THR A 89 -4.54 -19.66 -3.65
C THR A 89 -3.84 -18.38 -4.01
N TYR A 90 -2.58 -18.18 -3.58
CA TYR A 90 -1.79 -16.96 -3.77
C TYR A 90 -0.37 -17.23 -4.27
N PRO A 91 -0.22 -17.85 -5.45
CA PRO A 91 1.10 -18.03 -6.05
C PRO A 91 1.73 -16.68 -6.45
N VAL A 92 2.94 -16.72 -6.95
CA VAL A 92 3.54 -15.58 -7.66
C VAL A 92 2.69 -15.31 -8.92
N ARG A 93 2.38 -14.03 -9.16
CA ARG A 93 1.60 -13.60 -10.33
C ARG A 93 2.40 -13.79 -11.62
N HIS A 94 1.74 -14.32 -12.64
CA HIS A 94 2.32 -14.41 -13.98
C HIS A 94 2.12 -13.11 -14.76
N PHE A 95 3.17 -12.70 -15.46
CA PHE A 95 3.16 -11.56 -16.37
C PHE A 95 3.66 -11.96 -17.74
N ALA A 96 3.09 -11.34 -18.78
CA ALA A 96 3.59 -11.37 -20.13
C ALA A 96 4.09 -9.98 -20.55
N ALA A 97 4.95 -9.90 -21.53
CA ALA A 97 5.44 -8.61 -22.04
C ALA A 97 4.30 -7.68 -22.53
N SER A 98 3.18 -8.27 -22.98
CA SER A 98 1.97 -7.54 -23.37
C SER A 98 1.26 -6.82 -22.22
N ASP A 99 1.53 -7.19 -20.96
CA ASP A 99 0.90 -6.54 -19.81
C ASP A 99 1.45 -5.12 -19.57
N GLY A 100 2.56 -4.78 -20.24
CA GLY A 100 3.14 -3.45 -20.17
C GLY A 100 3.77 -3.15 -18.79
N VAL A 101 4.17 -4.17 -18.04
CA VAL A 101 4.87 -4.02 -16.75
C VAL A 101 6.33 -4.37 -16.93
N ARG A 102 7.24 -3.50 -16.51
CA ARG A 102 8.69 -3.74 -16.54
C ARG A 102 9.14 -4.33 -15.21
N ILE A 103 9.40 -5.63 -15.17
CA ILE A 103 9.95 -6.31 -13.99
C ILE A 103 11.43 -6.60 -14.26
N VAL A 104 12.31 -5.87 -13.57
CA VAL A 104 13.75 -6.02 -13.74
C VAL A 104 14.21 -7.31 -13.04
N PRO A 105 15.02 -8.18 -13.69
CA PRO A 105 15.52 -9.40 -13.06
C PRO A 105 16.28 -9.14 -11.76
N GLY A 106 16.06 -9.96 -10.73
CA GLY A 106 16.79 -9.82 -9.46
C GLY A 106 16.01 -10.16 -8.19
N GLY A 107 14.99 -11.03 -8.28
CA GLY A 107 14.33 -11.59 -7.09
C GLY A 107 13.13 -10.82 -6.55
N SER A 108 12.52 -9.98 -7.38
CA SER A 108 11.21 -9.38 -7.03
C SER A 108 10.10 -10.43 -6.96
N SER A 109 9.14 -10.23 -6.07
CA SER A 109 7.98 -11.10 -5.95
C SER A 109 6.68 -10.27 -5.92
N ILE A 110 5.76 -10.59 -6.82
CA ILE A 110 4.43 -10.01 -6.89
C ILE A 110 3.43 -11.15 -6.68
N ARG A 111 2.67 -11.06 -5.60
CA ARG A 111 1.70 -12.10 -5.26
C ARG A 111 0.47 -11.99 -6.15
N ASP A 112 -0.06 -13.12 -6.60
CA ASP A 112 -1.34 -13.16 -7.30
C ASP A 112 -2.47 -12.61 -6.42
N GLY A 113 -3.47 -11.94 -7.03
CA GLY A 113 -4.52 -11.24 -6.29
C GLY A 113 -4.18 -9.77 -5.97
N CYS A 114 -3.30 -9.12 -6.74
CA CYS A 114 -3.05 -7.68 -6.70
C CYS A 114 -3.12 -7.06 -8.10
N TYR A 115 -3.41 -5.78 -8.20
CA TYR A 115 -3.38 -5.05 -9.47
C TYR A 115 -2.05 -4.33 -9.63
N ILE A 116 -1.45 -4.49 -10.81
CA ILE A 116 -0.29 -3.72 -11.26
C ILE A 116 -0.67 -3.08 -12.58
N GLY A 117 -0.64 -1.77 -12.64
CA GLY A 117 -1.01 -0.96 -13.81
C GLY A 117 0.01 -1.04 -14.95
N ARG A 118 -0.32 -0.42 -16.06
CA ARG A 118 0.57 -0.33 -17.22
C ARG A 118 1.74 0.62 -16.92
N ASP A 119 2.85 0.38 -17.59
CA ASP A 119 4.07 1.21 -17.48
C ASP A 119 4.64 1.28 -16.04
N VAL A 120 4.19 0.37 -15.16
CA VAL A 120 4.80 0.21 -13.83
C VAL A 120 6.17 -0.42 -13.98
N VAL A 121 7.15 0.16 -13.26
CA VAL A 121 8.52 -0.36 -13.20
C VAL A 121 8.77 -0.96 -11.82
N CYS A 122 9.24 -2.21 -11.79
CA CYS A 122 9.56 -2.95 -10.57
C CYS A 122 11.07 -3.20 -10.52
N MET A 123 11.78 -2.48 -9.66
CA MET A 123 13.23 -2.66 -9.44
C MET A 123 13.49 -3.71 -8.35
N PRO A 124 14.48 -4.60 -8.56
CA PRO A 124 14.70 -5.74 -7.67
C PRO A 124 15.52 -5.42 -6.41
N PRO A 125 15.37 -6.23 -5.37
CA PRO A 125 14.19 -7.03 -5.09
C PRO A 125 13.10 -6.15 -4.47
N MET A 126 11.86 -6.30 -4.90
CA MET A 126 10.71 -5.64 -4.25
C MET A 126 9.60 -6.66 -4.01
N TYR A 127 8.60 -6.31 -3.18
CA TYR A 127 7.50 -7.20 -2.87
C TYR A 127 6.15 -6.50 -2.92
N VAL A 128 5.17 -7.10 -3.61
CA VAL A 128 3.77 -6.67 -3.60
C VAL A 128 2.86 -7.79 -3.10
N ASN A 129 2.06 -7.51 -2.08
CA ASN A 129 1.20 -8.50 -1.44
C ASN A 129 -0.24 -8.48 -2.00
N ALA A 130 -1.00 -9.54 -1.70
CA ALA A 130 -2.39 -9.72 -2.13
C ALA A 130 -3.29 -8.54 -1.70
N GLY A 131 -4.20 -8.14 -2.58
CA GLY A 131 -5.13 -7.03 -2.37
C GLY A 131 -4.53 -5.65 -2.61
N ALA A 132 -3.22 -5.54 -2.85
CA ALA A 132 -2.59 -4.28 -3.21
C ALA A 132 -3.03 -3.81 -4.60
N TYR A 133 -3.05 -2.50 -4.79
CA TYR A 133 -3.32 -1.83 -6.05
C TYR A 133 -2.19 -0.86 -6.34
N VAL A 134 -1.59 -0.95 -7.52
CA VAL A 134 -0.53 -0.04 -7.99
C VAL A 134 -0.97 0.55 -9.33
N GLY A 135 -1.16 1.86 -9.36
CA GLY A 135 -1.61 2.62 -10.55
C GLY A 135 -0.53 2.73 -11.61
N ASP A 136 -0.97 3.09 -12.82
CA ASP A 136 -0.16 3.18 -14.01
C ASP A 136 1.05 4.12 -13.84
N GLY A 137 2.17 3.82 -14.50
CA GLY A 137 3.36 4.66 -14.54
C GLY A 137 4.11 4.78 -13.20
N THR A 138 3.77 4.00 -12.19
CA THR A 138 4.41 4.04 -10.88
C THR A 138 5.73 3.26 -10.88
N LEU A 139 6.76 3.80 -10.23
CA LEU A 139 8.02 3.13 -9.98
C LEU A 139 8.03 2.53 -8.56
N LEU A 140 8.23 1.23 -8.46
CA LEU A 140 8.53 0.51 -7.23
C LEU A 140 10.02 0.19 -7.19
N ASP A 141 10.78 0.91 -6.39
CA ASP A 141 12.23 0.78 -6.36
C ASP A 141 12.71 -0.39 -5.46
N SER A 142 14.00 -0.66 -5.50
CA SER A 142 14.63 -1.82 -4.84
C SER A 142 14.33 -1.87 -3.34
N HIS A 143 14.04 -3.06 -2.84
CA HIS A 143 13.68 -3.31 -1.44
C HIS A 143 12.39 -2.64 -0.96
N SER A 144 11.57 -2.11 -1.88
CA SER A 144 10.26 -1.58 -1.48
C SER A 144 9.27 -2.69 -1.18
N LEU A 145 8.40 -2.46 -0.19
CA LEU A 145 7.27 -3.32 0.16
C LEU A 145 5.97 -2.59 -0.09
N ILE A 146 5.06 -3.22 -0.84
CA ILE A 146 3.65 -2.82 -0.92
C ILE A 146 2.84 -3.89 -0.18
N GLY A 147 2.39 -3.55 1.03
CA GLY A 147 1.67 -4.44 1.92
C GLY A 147 0.26 -4.78 1.45
N SER A 148 -0.33 -5.79 2.06
CA SER A 148 -1.68 -6.25 1.69
C SER A 148 -2.70 -5.12 1.74
N CYS A 149 -3.51 -5.02 0.68
CA CYS A 149 -4.58 -4.03 0.55
C CYS A 149 -4.12 -2.58 0.35
N ALA A 150 -2.83 -2.25 0.41
CA ALA A 150 -2.33 -0.90 0.17
C ALA A 150 -2.73 -0.40 -1.22
N GLN A 151 -3.06 0.88 -1.33
CA GLN A 151 -3.51 1.51 -2.57
C GLN A 151 -2.51 2.57 -2.98
N ILE A 152 -1.83 2.36 -4.08
CA ILE A 152 -0.88 3.30 -4.66
C ILE A 152 -1.48 3.86 -5.94
N GLY A 153 -1.48 5.18 -6.07
CA GLY A 153 -1.96 5.92 -7.23
C GLY A 153 -1.06 5.78 -8.45
N ARG A 154 -1.31 6.62 -9.44
CA ARG A 154 -0.56 6.68 -10.68
C ARG A 154 0.66 7.58 -10.55
N HIS A 155 1.68 7.33 -11.39
CA HIS A 155 2.88 8.17 -11.49
C HIS A 155 3.58 8.41 -10.15
N CYS A 156 3.43 7.50 -9.20
CA CYS A 156 4.14 7.57 -7.93
C CYS A 156 5.58 7.06 -8.08
N HIS A 157 6.45 7.55 -7.21
CA HIS A 157 7.78 6.97 -7.01
C HIS A 157 7.87 6.46 -5.57
N ILE A 158 7.90 5.15 -5.40
CA ILE A 158 8.14 4.48 -4.13
C ILE A 158 9.61 4.11 -4.09
N SER A 159 10.43 5.00 -3.50
CA SER A 159 11.90 4.87 -3.55
C SER A 159 12.42 3.69 -2.73
N ALA A 160 13.71 3.39 -2.92
CA ALA A 160 14.37 2.22 -2.36
C ALA A 160 14.20 2.09 -0.83
N GLY A 161 13.93 0.87 -0.38
CA GLY A 161 13.77 0.54 1.04
C GLY A 161 12.47 1.06 1.67
N THR A 162 11.56 1.65 0.90
CA THR A 162 10.29 2.17 1.42
C THR A 162 9.34 1.05 1.80
N GLN A 163 8.69 1.19 2.97
CA GLN A 163 7.72 0.25 3.50
C GLN A 163 6.31 0.87 3.48
N ILE A 164 5.47 0.43 2.57
CA ILE A 164 4.04 0.75 2.58
C ILE A 164 3.30 -0.38 3.31
N GLY A 165 2.86 -0.10 4.52
CA GLY A 165 2.25 -1.08 5.41
C GLY A 165 0.96 -1.68 4.87
N GLY A 166 0.75 -2.95 5.15
CA GLY A 166 -0.49 -3.66 4.84
C GLY A 166 -1.49 -3.55 5.98
N VAL A 167 -2.77 -3.36 5.66
CA VAL A 167 -3.88 -3.38 6.63
C VAL A 167 -4.97 -4.31 6.10
N LEU A 168 -4.75 -5.62 6.24
CA LEU A 168 -5.75 -6.64 5.89
C LEU A 168 -6.78 -6.79 7.01
N GLU A 169 -6.31 -6.83 8.24
CA GLU A 169 -7.14 -6.93 9.44
C GLU A 169 -6.89 -5.74 10.38
N PRO A 170 -7.95 -5.26 11.06
CA PRO A 170 -9.36 -5.65 10.91
C PRO A 170 -9.94 -5.23 9.56
N VAL A 171 -10.92 -6.00 9.03
CA VAL A 171 -11.45 -5.78 7.67
C VAL A 171 -12.08 -4.41 7.45
N GLY A 172 -12.57 -3.78 8.52
CA GLY A 172 -13.14 -2.43 8.47
C GLY A 172 -12.10 -1.30 8.47
N ALA A 173 -10.83 -1.57 8.81
CA ALA A 173 -9.82 -0.54 8.84
C ALA A 173 -9.44 -0.08 7.43
N LEU A 174 -9.23 1.22 7.25
CA LEU A 174 -8.74 1.78 5.99
C LEU A 174 -7.30 1.27 5.73
N PRO A 175 -6.99 0.77 4.52
CA PRO A 175 -5.61 0.46 4.17
C PRO A 175 -4.78 1.74 3.99
N VAL A 176 -3.46 1.60 3.90
CA VAL A 176 -2.59 2.72 3.51
C VAL A 176 -2.93 3.16 2.09
N ILE A 177 -3.07 4.46 1.91
CA ILE A 177 -3.35 5.10 0.62
C ILE A 177 -2.21 6.05 0.28
N VAL A 178 -1.65 5.93 -0.90
CA VAL A 178 -0.76 6.90 -1.53
C VAL A 178 -1.45 7.33 -2.82
N GLU A 179 -1.89 8.58 -2.91
CA GLU A 179 -2.61 9.10 -4.08
C GLU A 179 -1.66 9.36 -5.25
N ASP A 180 -2.18 9.91 -6.36
CA ASP A 180 -1.42 10.10 -7.60
C ASP A 180 -0.25 11.11 -7.44
N ASP A 181 0.80 10.96 -8.24
CA ASP A 181 1.96 11.87 -8.36
C ASP A 181 2.75 12.08 -7.05
N VAL A 182 2.68 11.13 -6.13
CA VAL A 182 3.41 11.19 -4.85
C VAL A 182 4.83 10.64 -5.02
N LEU A 183 5.80 11.38 -4.44
CA LEU A 183 7.17 10.88 -4.28
C LEU A 183 7.38 10.48 -2.82
N VAL A 184 7.70 9.21 -2.60
CA VAL A 184 8.07 8.67 -1.30
C VAL A 184 9.58 8.40 -1.31
N GLY A 185 10.34 9.19 -0.56
CA GLY A 185 11.80 9.08 -0.46
C GLY A 185 12.26 7.75 0.15
N GLY A 186 13.52 7.40 -0.10
CA GLY A 186 14.09 6.13 0.36
C GLY A 186 13.99 5.92 1.87
N ASN A 187 13.86 4.67 2.29
CA ASN A 187 13.72 4.25 3.70
C ASN A 187 12.56 4.93 4.44
N CYS A 188 11.53 5.37 3.74
CA CYS A 188 10.30 5.84 4.36
C CYS A 188 9.42 4.68 4.82
N GLY A 189 8.56 4.97 5.81
CA GLY A 189 7.52 4.04 6.25
C GLY A 189 6.16 4.73 6.30
N VAL A 190 5.13 4.13 5.70
CA VAL A 190 3.76 4.62 5.76
C VAL A 190 2.87 3.50 6.26
N TYR A 191 2.27 3.67 7.44
CA TYR A 191 1.60 2.60 8.16
C TYR A 191 0.18 2.99 8.62
N GLU A 192 -0.58 1.98 9.08
CA GLU A 192 -1.80 2.11 9.89
C GLU A 192 -2.90 2.97 9.24
N GLY A 193 -3.15 2.76 7.94
CA GLY A 193 -4.22 3.45 7.21
C GLY A 193 -3.95 4.93 6.94
N THR A 194 -2.70 5.37 7.07
CA THR A 194 -2.30 6.74 6.70
C THR A 194 -2.60 7.01 5.23
N ILE A 195 -3.10 8.21 4.95
CA ILE A 195 -3.33 8.71 3.58
C ILE A 195 -2.28 9.76 3.24
N VAL A 196 -1.58 9.55 2.14
CA VAL A 196 -0.71 10.55 1.53
C VAL A 196 -1.42 11.11 0.31
N LYS A 197 -1.86 12.38 0.39
CA LYS A 197 -2.62 13.03 -0.68
C LYS A 197 -1.76 13.31 -1.89
N SER A 198 -2.42 13.52 -3.03
CA SER A 198 -1.79 13.72 -4.34
C SER A 198 -0.67 14.75 -4.31
N ARG A 199 0.37 14.50 -5.11
CA ARG A 199 1.51 15.40 -5.30
C ARG A 199 2.33 15.67 -4.02
N ALA A 200 2.07 14.99 -2.89
CA ALA A 200 2.90 15.12 -1.70
C ALA A 200 4.29 14.49 -1.93
N VAL A 201 5.26 14.98 -1.16
CA VAL A 201 6.64 14.47 -1.15
C VAL A 201 7.01 14.09 0.27
N LEU A 202 7.41 12.84 0.47
CA LEU A 202 8.01 12.39 1.73
C LEU A 202 9.52 12.35 1.55
N GLY A 203 10.24 13.18 2.29
CA GLY A 203 11.71 13.16 2.31
C GLY A 203 12.24 11.85 2.90
N THR A 204 13.43 11.45 2.48
CA THR A 204 14.11 10.22 2.92
C THR A 204 14.03 10.02 4.45
N GLY A 205 13.68 8.81 4.88
CA GLY A 205 13.58 8.43 6.29
C GLY A 205 12.34 8.96 7.02
N THR A 206 11.34 9.49 6.30
CA THR A 206 10.07 9.91 6.92
C THR A 206 9.22 8.70 7.28
N ILE A 207 8.82 8.61 8.55
CA ILE A 207 7.96 7.54 9.06
C ILE A 207 6.60 8.14 9.46
N LEU A 208 5.54 7.59 8.89
CA LEU A 208 4.15 7.98 9.17
C LEU A 208 3.42 6.80 9.79
N ASN A 209 2.83 7.01 10.93
CA ASN A 209 1.96 6.06 11.61
C ASN A 209 0.82 6.79 12.32
N ARG A 210 -0.18 6.05 12.77
CA ARG A 210 -1.38 6.62 13.38
C ARG A 210 -1.11 7.45 14.64
N SER A 211 -0.11 7.09 15.43
CA SER A 211 0.18 7.73 16.72
C SER A 211 1.08 8.95 16.64
N THR A 212 1.71 9.21 15.50
CA THR A 212 2.70 10.27 15.34
C THR A 212 2.09 11.50 14.67
N PRO A 213 2.01 12.66 15.32
CA PRO A 213 1.48 13.89 14.73
C PRO A 213 2.42 14.44 13.66
N ILE A 214 1.85 15.10 12.64
CA ILE A 214 2.62 15.84 11.63
C ILE A 214 2.51 17.34 11.93
N TYR A 215 3.64 18.00 12.10
CA TYR A 215 3.69 19.44 12.35
C TYR A 215 3.87 20.21 11.04
N ASP A 216 2.93 21.06 10.70
CA ASP A 216 2.98 21.95 9.54
C ASP A 216 3.47 23.33 9.98
N VAL A 217 4.75 23.60 9.76
CA VAL A 217 5.36 24.90 10.14
C VAL A 217 5.03 26.00 9.14
N VAL A 218 4.46 25.65 7.98
CA VAL A 218 4.04 26.65 6.96
C VAL A 218 2.67 27.23 7.30
N ARG A 219 1.73 26.34 7.71
CA ARG A 219 0.34 26.74 7.99
C ARG A 219 0.04 26.85 9.49
N GLY A 220 1.04 26.58 10.36
CA GLY A 220 0.87 26.62 11.81
C GLY A 220 -0.13 25.57 12.32
N LYS A 221 -0.19 24.40 11.70
CA LYS A 221 -1.19 23.35 11.99
C LYS A 221 -0.54 22.03 12.40
N VAL A 222 -1.24 21.25 13.22
CA VAL A 222 -0.85 19.88 13.56
C VAL A 222 -1.90 18.91 13.04
N TYR A 223 -1.47 17.93 12.26
CA TYR A 223 -2.33 16.85 11.77
C TYR A 223 -2.16 15.63 12.66
N THR A 224 -3.27 15.09 13.12
CA THR A 224 -3.34 13.89 13.96
C THR A 224 -4.43 12.97 13.44
N SER A 225 -4.30 11.68 13.67
CA SER A 225 -5.41 10.74 13.53
C SER A 225 -6.32 10.81 14.76
N THR A 226 -7.52 10.28 14.61
CA THR A 226 -8.45 10.01 15.70
C THR A 226 -8.85 8.52 15.67
N GLU A 227 -9.76 8.09 16.52
CA GLU A 227 -10.30 6.73 16.47
C GLU A 227 -10.99 6.43 15.13
N THR A 228 -11.62 7.44 14.54
CA THR A 228 -12.44 7.31 13.32
C THR A 228 -11.81 7.91 12.08
N GLU A 229 -10.78 8.75 12.21
CA GLU A 229 -10.15 9.43 11.08
C GLU A 229 -8.67 9.04 10.98
N PRO A 230 -8.19 8.71 9.77
CA PRO A 230 -6.78 8.37 9.56
C PRO A 230 -5.88 9.60 9.69
N LEU A 231 -4.58 9.38 9.84
CA LEU A 231 -3.59 10.42 9.62
C LEU A 231 -3.56 10.77 8.12
N ILE A 232 -3.64 12.07 7.81
CA ILE A 232 -3.65 12.55 6.41
C ILE A 232 -2.51 13.54 6.21
N VAL A 233 -1.61 13.20 5.27
CA VAL A 233 -0.66 14.16 4.70
C VAL A 233 -1.40 15.00 3.66
N PRO A 234 -1.43 16.33 3.79
CA PRO A 234 -2.10 17.20 2.82
C PRO A 234 -1.51 17.09 1.41
N GLU A 235 -2.34 17.42 0.45
CA GLU A 235 -1.93 17.54 -0.95
C GLU A 235 -0.76 18.51 -1.09
N GLU A 236 0.21 18.17 -1.95
CA GLU A 236 1.43 18.95 -2.25
C GLU A 236 2.39 19.16 -1.06
N ALA A 237 2.09 18.64 0.13
CA ALA A 237 2.96 18.81 1.29
C ALA A 237 4.32 18.14 1.10
N VAL A 238 5.39 18.86 1.43
CA VAL A 238 6.75 18.32 1.51
C VAL A 238 7.08 18.05 2.97
N VAL A 239 7.11 16.76 3.31
CA VAL A 239 7.26 16.25 4.67
C VAL A 239 8.68 15.71 4.84
N VAL A 240 9.33 16.07 5.93
CA VAL A 240 10.67 15.56 6.28
C VAL A 240 10.67 14.99 7.69
N ALA A 241 11.66 14.14 7.97
CA ALA A 241 11.94 13.67 9.32
C ALA A 241 12.37 14.87 10.20
N GLY A 242 11.80 14.96 11.37
CA GLY A 242 12.09 15.99 12.37
C GLY A 242 11.99 15.45 13.77
N SER A 243 12.06 16.33 14.76
CA SER A 243 11.88 15.97 16.17
C SER A 243 11.09 17.04 16.90
N ARG A 244 10.44 16.65 17.99
CA ARG A 244 9.76 17.55 18.91
C ARG A 244 10.26 17.30 20.34
N ALA A 245 10.59 18.36 21.07
CA ALA A 245 10.98 18.27 22.47
C ALA A 245 9.82 17.76 23.33
N LEU A 246 10.13 16.99 24.35
CA LEU A 246 9.17 16.62 25.39
C LEU A 246 8.90 17.84 26.28
N PRO A 247 7.60 18.26 26.41
CA PRO A 247 7.29 19.55 27.05
C PRO A 247 7.29 19.49 28.59
N ARG A 248 7.39 18.31 29.21
CA ARG A 248 7.25 18.13 30.66
C ARG A 248 7.87 16.83 31.19
N GLY A 249 8.05 16.76 32.51
CA GLY A 249 8.56 15.59 33.22
C GLY A 249 10.06 15.35 32.96
N VAL A 250 10.55 14.21 33.40
CA VAL A 250 11.95 13.81 33.29
C VAL A 250 12.50 13.89 31.87
N GLY A 251 11.67 13.63 30.87
CA GLY A 251 12.07 13.75 29.48
C GLY A 251 12.43 15.18 29.07
N LYS A 252 11.73 16.21 29.64
CA LYS A 252 12.11 17.61 29.49
C LYS A 252 13.44 17.91 30.21
N ASP A 253 13.60 17.39 31.42
CA ASP A 253 14.80 17.62 32.23
C ASP A 253 16.06 16.99 31.60
N TRP A 254 15.87 15.95 30.80
CA TRP A 254 16.92 15.28 30.04
C TRP A 254 17.07 15.76 28.61
N ASP A 255 16.38 16.82 28.17
CA ASP A 255 16.36 17.34 26.81
C ASP A 255 16.02 16.28 25.72
N ILE A 256 15.16 15.31 26.08
CA ILE A 256 14.74 14.28 25.14
C ILE A 256 13.80 14.87 24.10
N SER A 257 14.07 14.57 22.85
CA SER A 257 13.18 14.84 21.70
C SER A 257 12.67 13.53 21.10
N LEU A 258 11.40 13.53 20.69
CA LEU A 258 10.79 12.42 19.97
C LEU A 258 10.75 12.72 18.49
N TYR A 259 10.93 11.68 17.68
CA TYR A 259 10.70 11.75 16.25
C TYR A 259 9.30 12.34 15.94
N THR A 260 9.24 13.20 14.94
CA THR A 260 7.97 13.67 14.36
C THR A 260 8.19 14.11 12.93
N PRO A 261 7.29 13.78 11.99
CA PRO A 261 7.33 14.33 10.65
C PRO A 261 6.93 15.81 10.65
N VAL A 262 7.59 16.60 9.80
CA VAL A 262 7.38 18.05 9.70
C VAL A 262 7.13 18.44 8.25
N ILE A 263 6.03 19.15 7.97
CA ILE A 263 5.78 19.81 6.69
C ILE A 263 6.56 21.12 6.68
N ILE A 264 7.57 21.21 5.81
CA ILE A 264 8.48 22.36 5.72
C ILE A 264 8.15 23.31 4.58
N LYS A 265 7.40 22.84 3.59
CA LYS A 265 6.89 23.62 2.45
C LYS A 265 5.77 22.85 1.75
N TYR A 266 5.16 23.46 0.76
CA TYR A 266 4.32 22.82 -0.24
C TYR A 266 5.03 22.82 -1.59
N ARG A 267 4.63 21.94 -2.51
CA ARG A 267 5.25 21.76 -3.83
C ARG A 267 5.31 23.08 -4.59
N ASP A 268 6.40 23.31 -5.26
CA ASP A 268 6.67 24.48 -6.10
C ASP A 268 7.39 24.05 -7.38
N ALA A 269 7.55 24.93 -8.34
CA ALA A 269 8.22 24.66 -9.61
C ALA A 269 9.64 24.08 -9.45
N LYS A 270 10.36 24.44 -8.38
CA LYS A 270 11.69 23.88 -8.07
C LYS A 270 11.62 22.44 -7.60
N THR A 271 10.58 22.08 -6.85
CA THR A 271 10.33 20.69 -6.44
C THR A 271 9.96 19.85 -7.65
N ASP A 272 9.09 20.39 -8.54
CA ASP A 272 8.65 19.69 -9.75
C ASP A 272 9.82 19.41 -10.71
N SER A 273 10.75 20.36 -10.89
CA SER A 273 11.95 20.15 -11.73
C SER A 273 12.84 19.00 -11.25
N LYS A 274 12.95 18.81 -9.94
CA LYS A 274 13.74 17.70 -9.38
C LYS A 274 13.06 16.34 -9.63
N ILE A 275 11.75 16.30 -9.55
CA ILE A 275 10.96 15.07 -9.80
C ILE A 275 11.02 14.71 -11.29
N GLN A 276 10.94 15.70 -12.21
CA GLN A 276 11.06 15.47 -13.65
C GLN A 276 12.40 14.85 -14.07
N LEU A 277 13.50 15.16 -13.38
CA LEU A 277 14.80 14.54 -13.66
C LEU A 277 14.80 13.03 -13.37
N GLU A 278 14.00 12.57 -12.40
CA GLU A 278 13.84 11.15 -12.09
C GLU A 278 12.95 10.43 -13.13
N ASP A 279 12.02 11.14 -13.77
CA ASP A 279 11.14 10.58 -14.82
C ASP A 279 11.93 10.13 -16.07
N LEU A 280 13.10 10.73 -16.34
CA LEU A 280 13.99 10.30 -17.43
C LEU A 280 14.61 8.91 -17.22
N LEU A 281 14.53 8.37 -16.03
CA LEU A 281 15.08 7.03 -15.68
C LEU A 281 14.04 5.90 -15.82
N ARG A 282 12.79 6.21 -16.13
CA ARG A 282 11.65 5.29 -16.25
C ARG A 282 11.53 4.54 -17.58
#